data_c1ae85ca7ba91504f672d3610b4476f0
#
_entry.id   c1ae85ca7ba91504f672d3610b4476f0
#
_cell.length_a   1.000
_cell.length_b   1.000
_cell.length_c   1.000
_cell.angle_alpha   90.00
_cell.angle_beta   90.00
_cell.angle_gamma   90.00
#
_symmetry.space_group_name_H-M   'P 1'
#
loop_
_entity.id
_entity.type
_entity.pdbx_description
1 polymer ?
#
loop_
_entity_poly.entity_id
_entity_poly.type
_entity_poly.pdbx_seq_one_letter_code
_entity_poly.pdbx_strand_id
1 'polypeptide(L)'
;MATAILFKNADLYAPEHKGIKQILTVNEKIIAVEDEISADLPGLEVIDLNGAIVTPGLIDQHIHVTGGGGVGGPLTRAPELIFSELVEGGITSFVGVSGTDSETRPIEALMAKVRALTKEGATGWMWTSNYRYPPTTVTGDVRKDLLTIPECLGVKIAMGDHRCSFPTTQEVLRVLSDCRVGGMICGHDSYLHVHLGDLPIAFPAFMECVKMGMPIKHIRPTHVGRHPEVFAQAIAFTKAGGYIDITTSGGNYMGSAADAFVMALEEGAPIDRITFSSDGHGSMPRFDKNGEMIGLTVCKVSDNLKMLQELAGKIGLEKALLPLTRTIATALCLGNKGVIEAGKDADLLVMDKDLKPLHLF
;
A
#
# COMPACT_ATOMS: atom_id res chain seq x y z
N MET A 1 -32.19 1.69 3.13
CA MET A 1 -32.22 2.27 4.50
C MET A 1 -30.79 2.45 4.93
N ALA A 2 -30.48 3.45 5.75
CA ALA A 2 -29.13 3.59 6.30
C ALA A 2 -28.86 2.39 7.23
N THR A 3 -27.69 1.77 7.08
CA THR A 3 -27.25 0.70 7.99
C THR A 3 -26.51 1.35 9.15
N ALA A 4 -27.06 1.22 10.36
CA ALA A 4 -26.42 1.70 11.58
C ALA A 4 -25.97 0.50 12.42
N ILE A 5 -24.71 0.49 12.86
CA ILE A 5 -24.14 -0.57 13.68
C ILE A 5 -23.47 0.05 14.91
N LEU A 6 -23.79 -0.48 16.07
CA LEU A 6 -23.11 -0.17 17.33
C LEU A 6 -22.27 -1.38 17.74
N PHE A 7 -20.95 -1.26 17.63
CA PHE A 7 -19.99 -2.21 18.14
C PHE A 7 -19.74 -1.92 19.64
N LYS A 8 -19.92 -2.93 20.49
CA LYS A 8 -19.66 -2.86 21.93
C LYS A 8 -18.45 -3.68 22.32
N ASN A 9 -17.82 -3.31 23.42
CA ASN A 9 -16.71 -4.03 24.02
C ASN A 9 -15.54 -4.25 23.04
N ALA A 10 -15.22 -3.27 22.22
CA ALA A 10 -14.06 -3.27 21.34
C ALA A 10 -12.78 -2.93 22.12
N ASP A 11 -11.78 -3.80 22.15
CA ASP A 11 -10.43 -3.45 22.61
C ASP A 11 -9.73 -2.68 21.48
N LEU A 12 -9.82 -1.34 21.55
CA LEU A 12 -9.57 -0.45 20.41
C LEU A 12 -8.12 -0.03 20.28
N TYR A 13 -7.55 -0.24 19.09
CA TYR A 13 -6.30 0.32 18.60
C TYR A 13 -6.56 1.24 17.39
N ALA A 14 -6.30 2.55 17.48
CA ALA A 14 -6.72 3.56 16.49
C ALA A 14 -5.61 4.42 15.79
N PRO A 15 -4.33 4.02 15.53
CA PRO A 15 -3.63 2.80 15.95
C PRO A 15 -3.15 2.76 17.41
N GLU A 16 -3.15 3.87 18.15
CA GLU A 16 -2.82 3.88 19.57
C GLU A 16 -3.90 3.14 20.36
N HIS A 17 -3.49 2.42 21.41
CA HIS A 17 -4.42 1.70 22.28
C HIS A 17 -5.30 2.67 23.06
N LYS A 18 -6.60 2.51 22.94
CA LYS A 18 -7.63 3.36 23.61
C LYS A 18 -8.40 2.63 24.70
N GLY A 19 -8.07 1.34 24.95
CA GLY A 19 -8.84 0.47 25.84
C GLY A 19 -10.19 0.06 25.27
N ILE A 20 -11.09 -0.42 26.14
CA ILE A 20 -12.42 -0.86 25.71
C ILE A 20 -13.28 0.34 25.34
N LYS A 21 -13.81 0.31 24.13
CA LYS A 21 -14.65 1.36 23.56
C LYS A 21 -15.90 0.81 22.90
N GLN A 22 -16.86 1.70 22.64
CA GLN A 22 -17.97 1.48 21.73
C GLN A 22 -17.74 2.31 20.46
N ILE A 23 -18.13 1.76 19.31
CA ILE A 23 -17.98 2.41 18.01
C ILE A 23 -19.35 2.42 17.33
N LEU A 24 -19.87 3.60 17.02
CA LEU A 24 -21.10 3.74 16.25
C LEU A 24 -20.74 4.07 14.80
N THR A 25 -21.24 3.26 13.88
CA THR A 25 -21.12 3.51 12.43
C THR A 25 -22.50 3.73 11.82
N VAL A 26 -22.56 4.58 10.79
CA VAL A 26 -23.75 4.74 9.95
C VAL A 26 -23.29 4.73 8.50
N ASN A 27 -23.78 3.78 7.73
CA ASN A 27 -23.26 3.44 6.41
C ASN A 27 -21.75 3.17 6.48
N GLU A 28 -20.98 3.90 5.70
CA GLU A 28 -19.52 3.74 5.59
C GLU A 28 -18.74 4.70 6.51
N LYS A 29 -19.40 5.33 7.50
CA LYS A 29 -18.76 6.35 8.37
C LYS A 29 -18.83 6.01 9.85
N ILE A 30 -17.72 6.28 10.54
CA ILE A 30 -17.68 6.29 12.00
C ILE A 30 -18.33 7.56 12.49
N ILE A 31 -19.35 7.45 13.33
CA ILE A 31 -20.09 8.58 13.88
C ILE A 31 -19.58 8.96 15.26
N ALA A 32 -19.27 7.96 16.09
CA ALA A 32 -18.76 8.17 17.45
C ALA A 32 -17.85 7.01 17.88
N VAL A 33 -16.88 7.35 18.77
CA VAL A 33 -16.00 6.39 19.44
C VAL A 33 -15.89 6.85 20.90
N GLU A 34 -16.57 6.18 21.82
CA GLU A 34 -16.72 6.59 23.22
C GLU A 34 -16.67 5.40 24.18
N ASP A 35 -16.58 5.66 25.48
CA ASP A 35 -16.67 4.60 26.51
C ASP A 35 -18.07 3.98 26.53
N GLU A 36 -19.10 4.81 26.36
CA GLU A 36 -20.50 4.41 26.29
C GLU A 36 -21.25 5.26 25.28
N ILE A 37 -22.01 4.61 24.40
CA ILE A 37 -22.84 5.27 23.38
C ILE A 37 -24.29 4.89 23.62
N SER A 38 -25.14 5.90 23.85
CA SER A 38 -26.59 5.75 23.83
C SER A 38 -27.10 6.21 22.48
N ALA A 39 -27.58 5.29 21.65
CA ALA A 39 -28.14 5.58 20.34
C ALA A 39 -29.50 4.92 20.21
N ASP A 40 -30.49 5.72 19.83
CA ASP A 40 -31.84 5.28 19.46
C ASP A 40 -32.05 5.57 17.96
N LEU A 41 -31.60 4.63 17.13
CA LEU A 41 -31.66 4.75 15.67
C LEU A 41 -32.53 3.64 15.09
N PRO A 42 -33.46 3.95 14.17
CA PRO A 42 -34.26 2.93 13.50
C PRO A 42 -33.38 1.91 12.75
N GLY A 43 -33.51 0.63 13.10
CA GLY A 43 -32.73 -0.44 12.48
C GLY A 43 -31.28 -0.54 12.94
N LEU A 44 -30.97 0.03 14.13
CA LEU A 44 -29.66 -0.12 14.75
C LEU A 44 -29.37 -1.60 15.05
N GLU A 45 -28.31 -2.12 14.46
CA GLU A 45 -27.73 -3.40 14.80
C GLU A 45 -26.71 -3.22 15.94
N VAL A 46 -26.73 -4.12 16.92
CA VAL A 46 -25.76 -4.09 18.02
C VAL A 46 -24.92 -5.36 17.99
N ILE A 47 -23.62 -5.19 17.85
CA ILE A 47 -22.64 -6.29 17.79
C ILE A 47 -21.75 -6.19 19.01
N ASP A 48 -21.77 -7.22 19.87
CA ASP A 48 -20.85 -7.32 21.01
C ASP A 48 -19.58 -8.04 20.55
N LEU A 49 -18.46 -7.36 20.60
CA LEU A 49 -17.15 -7.87 20.20
C LEU A 49 -16.43 -8.62 21.32
N ASN A 50 -17.01 -8.66 22.54
CA ASN A 50 -16.51 -9.45 23.67
C ASN A 50 -15.02 -9.23 24.01
N GLY A 51 -14.53 -8.01 23.84
CA GLY A 51 -13.12 -7.66 24.07
C GLY A 51 -12.16 -8.10 22.95
N ALA A 52 -12.67 -8.36 21.76
CA ALA A 52 -11.83 -8.59 20.59
C ALA A 52 -11.06 -7.31 20.23
N ILE A 53 -9.86 -7.47 19.69
CA ILE A 53 -9.00 -6.38 19.21
C ILE A 53 -9.63 -5.77 17.96
N VAL A 54 -9.80 -4.45 17.96
CA VAL A 54 -10.29 -3.70 16.81
C VAL A 54 -9.22 -2.71 16.37
N THR A 55 -8.85 -2.77 15.11
CA THR A 55 -7.87 -1.89 14.48
C THR A 55 -8.44 -1.25 13.23
N PRO A 56 -7.83 -0.16 12.70
CA PRO A 56 -8.13 0.24 11.33
C PRO A 56 -7.89 -0.92 10.37
N GLY A 57 -8.74 -1.05 9.36
CA GLY A 57 -8.48 -1.98 8.25
C GLY A 57 -7.13 -1.68 7.59
N LEU A 58 -6.42 -2.71 7.18
CA LEU A 58 -5.10 -2.56 6.58
C LEU A 58 -5.20 -1.91 5.20
N ILE A 59 -4.18 -1.13 4.85
CA ILE A 59 -4.02 -0.49 3.55
C ILE A 59 -2.83 -1.14 2.85
N ASP A 60 -3.00 -1.55 1.60
CA ASP A 60 -1.92 -2.08 0.77
C ASP A 60 -1.72 -1.20 -0.47
N GLN A 61 -0.61 -0.50 -0.53
CA GLN A 61 -0.35 0.47 -1.61
C GLN A 61 0.28 -0.13 -2.88
N HIS A 62 0.45 -1.47 -2.95
CA HIS A 62 1.06 -2.12 -4.10
C HIS A 62 0.56 -3.55 -4.29
N ILE A 63 -0.53 -3.71 -5.04
CA ILE A 63 -1.10 -5.03 -5.40
C ILE A 63 -1.26 -5.15 -6.91
N HIS A 64 -0.77 -6.24 -7.49
CA HIS A 64 -0.99 -6.59 -8.90
C HIS A 64 -2.39 -7.18 -9.09
N VAL A 65 -3.43 -6.35 -9.02
CA VAL A 65 -4.84 -6.82 -9.04
C VAL A 65 -5.24 -7.58 -10.30
N THR A 66 -4.56 -7.30 -11.44
CA THR A 66 -4.71 -8.07 -12.68
C THR A 66 -3.71 -9.22 -12.80
N GLY A 67 -2.93 -9.47 -11.76
CA GLY A 67 -1.82 -10.43 -11.73
C GLY A 67 -0.57 -9.91 -12.44
N GLY A 68 0.58 -10.04 -11.79
CA GLY A 68 1.90 -9.73 -12.36
C GLY A 68 2.49 -10.89 -13.17
N GLY A 69 3.73 -10.71 -13.58
CA GLY A 69 4.51 -11.77 -14.25
C GLY A 69 4.69 -11.58 -15.74
N GLY A 70 4.91 -12.71 -16.44
CA GLY A 70 5.28 -12.72 -17.84
C GLY A 70 6.79 -12.65 -18.08
N VAL A 71 7.61 -12.49 -17.04
CA VAL A 71 9.09 -12.36 -17.14
C VAL A 71 9.74 -13.61 -17.75
N GLY A 72 9.20 -14.80 -17.45
CA GLY A 72 9.63 -16.08 -18.04
C GLY A 72 8.69 -16.57 -19.15
N GLY A 73 7.97 -15.68 -19.81
CA GLY A 73 6.99 -16.00 -20.85
C GLY A 73 5.56 -16.23 -20.31
N PRO A 74 4.62 -16.65 -21.19
CA PRO A 74 3.18 -16.70 -20.85
C PRO A 74 2.82 -17.60 -19.68
N LEU A 75 3.61 -18.62 -19.39
CA LEU A 75 3.38 -19.56 -18.29
C LEU A 75 3.73 -18.99 -16.91
N THR A 76 4.36 -17.82 -16.84
CA THR A 76 4.81 -17.19 -15.59
C THR A 76 3.92 -16.04 -15.13
N ARG A 77 2.69 -16.00 -15.63
CA ARG A 77 1.69 -14.98 -15.27
C ARG A 77 0.96 -15.41 -14.00
N ALA A 78 0.94 -14.52 -13.00
CA ALA A 78 0.12 -14.71 -11.80
C ALA A 78 -1.37 -14.54 -12.13
N PRO A 79 -2.29 -15.21 -11.39
CA PRO A 79 -3.73 -15.02 -11.55
C PRO A 79 -4.16 -13.60 -11.14
N GLU A 80 -5.37 -13.21 -11.50
CA GLU A 80 -5.98 -12.00 -10.97
C GLU A 80 -6.36 -12.18 -9.50
N LEU A 81 -6.30 -11.07 -8.75
CA LEU A 81 -6.78 -11.01 -7.37
C LEU A 81 -8.30 -11.21 -7.30
N ILE A 82 -8.76 -11.96 -6.32
CA ILE A 82 -10.17 -12.07 -5.97
C ILE A 82 -10.45 -11.36 -4.64
N PHE A 83 -11.67 -10.85 -4.46
CA PHE A 83 -12.04 -10.03 -3.30
C PHE A 83 -11.83 -10.74 -1.94
N SER A 84 -12.10 -12.05 -1.88
CA SER A 84 -11.90 -12.83 -0.65
C SER A 84 -10.46 -12.81 -0.13
N GLU A 85 -9.47 -12.68 -1.01
CA GLU A 85 -8.06 -12.59 -0.60
C GLU A 85 -7.74 -11.26 0.10
N LEU A 86 -8.42 -10.16 -0.27
CA LEU A 86 -8.34 -8.90 0.47
C LEU A 86 -8.92 -9.08 1.88
N VAL A 87 -10.10 -9.71 1.97
CA VAL A 87 -10.77 -9.97 3.26
C VAL A 87 -9.89 -10.86 4.15
N GLU A 88 -9.35 -11.95 3.63
CA GLU A 88 -8.42 -12.84 4.36
C GLU A 88 -7.15 -12.11 4.82
N GLY A 89 -6.67 -11.13 4.07
CA GLY A 89 -5.53 -10.28 4.41
C GLY A 89 -5.86 -9.14 5.36
N GLY A 90 -7.13 -8.92 5.73
CA GLY A 90 -7.56 -7.77 6.55
C GLY A 90 -7.46 -6.43 5.82
N ILE A 91 -7.44 -6.45 4.47
CA ILE A 91 -7.25 -5.28 3.61
C ILE A 91 -8.60 -4.65 3.29
N THR A 92 -8.84 -3.43 3.75
CA THR A 92 -10.03 -2.63 3.40
C THR A 92 -9.75 -1.64 2.27
N SER A 93 -8.49 -1.28 2.09
CA SER A 93 -8.07 -0.27 1.11
C SER A 93 -6.83 -0.72 0.35
N PHE A 94 -6.79 -0.49 -0.96
CA PHE A 94 -5.66 -0.95 -1.78
C PHE A 94 -5.34 -0.01 -2.94
N VAL A 95 -4.10 -0.11 -3.45
CA VAL A 95 -3.68 0.56 -4.67
C VAL A 95 -3.21 -0.49 -5.69
N GLY A 96 -3.95 -0.60 -6.80
CA GLY A 96 -3.64 -1.50 -7.89
C GLY A 96 -2.45 -1.03 -8.73
N VAL A 97 -1.63 -1.98 -9.18
CA VAL A 97 -0.46 -1.73 -10.03
C VAL A 97 -0.41 -2.68 -11.22
N SER A 98 0.15 -2.20 -12.33
CA SER A 98 0.57 -3.04 -13.44
C SER A 98 1.95 -3.65 -13.20
N GLY A 99 2.17 -4.85 -13.75
CA GLY A 99 3.45 -5.57 -13.71
C GLY A 99 4.31 -5.34 -14.95
N THR A 100 5.24 -6.28 -15.18
CA THR A 100 6.15 -6.27 -16.33
C THR A 100 5.40 -6.45 -17.65
N ASP A 101 4.41 -7.36 -17.68
CA ASP A 101 3.56 -7.57 -18.86
C ASP A 101 2.36 -6.61 -18.82
N SER A 102 2.54 -5.46 -19.41
CA SER A 102 1.51 -4.42 -19.59
C SER A 102 0.98 -4.34 -21.02
N GLU A 103 1.58 -5.07 -21.95
CA GLU A 103 1.15 -5.15 -23.35
C GLU A 103 -0.09 -6.05 -23.49
N THR A 104 -0.13 -7.17 -22.75
CA THR A 104 -1.26 -8.10 -22.78
C THR A 104 -2.21 -7.93 -21.60
N ARG A 105 -1.84 -7.09 -20.62
CA ARG A 105 -2.66 -6.63 -19.49
C ARG A 105 -2.64 -5.09 -19.45
N PRO A 106 -3.41 -4.44 -20.36
CA PRO A 106 -3.35 -3.00 -20.53
C PRO A 106 -3.83 -2.26 -19.28
N ILE A 107 -3.48 -0.97 -19.19
CA ILE A 107 -3.79 -0.14 -18.02
C ILE A 107 -5.30 0.02 -17.80
N GLU A 108 -6.11 -0.08 -18.85
CA GLU A 108 -7.57 -0.07 -18.77
C GLU A 108 -8.11 -1.31 -18.03
N ALA A 109 -7.45 -2.46 -18.17
CA ALA A 109 -7.81 -3.67 -17.42
C ALA A 109 -7.53 -3.49 -15.92
N LEU A 110 -6.41 -2.84 -15.56
CA LEU A 110 -6.13 -2.46 -14.19
C LEU A 110 -7.23 -1.57 -13.60
N MET A 111 -7.59 -0.50 -14.30
CA MET A 111 -8.66 0.42 -13.87
C MET A 111 -9.99 -0.32 -13.70
N ALA A 112 -10.37 -1.17 -14.65
CA ALA A 112 -11.61 -1.96 -14.58
C ALA A 112 -11.60 -2.91 -13.36
N LYS A 113 -10.48 -3.57 -13.08
CA LYS A 113 -10.35 -4.48 -11.94
C LYS A 113 -10.39 -3.74 -10.59
N VAL A 114 -9.74 -2.58 -10.48
CA VAL A 114 -9.83 -1.73 -9.28
C VAL A 114 -11.28 -1.35 -9.01
N ARG A 115 -12.01 -0.90 -10.02
CA ARG A 115 -13.44 -0.56 -9.91
C ARG A 115 -14.32 -1.74 -9.55
N ALA A 116 -14.01 -2.94 -10.07
CA ALA A 116 -14.74 -4.16 -9.72
C ALA A 116 -14.58 -4.49 -8.22
N LEU A 117 -13.35 -4.55 -7.72
CA LEU A 117 -13.06 -4.82 -6.31
C LEU A 117 -13.64 -3.74 -5.38
N THR A 118 -13.69 -2.47 -5.84
CA THR A 118 -14.35 -1.39 -5.08
C THR A 118 -15.86 -1.61 -4.98
N LYS A 119 -16.52 -2.11 -6.04
CA LYS A 119 -17.94 -2.47 -5.98
C LYS A 119 -18.23 -3.69 -5.10
N GLU A 120 -17.25 -4.56 -4.89
CA GLU A 120 -17.34 -5.69 -3.98
C GLU A 120 -17.19 -5.30 -2.51
N GLY A 121 -16.67 -4.07 -2.20
CA GLY A 121 -16.67 -3.52 -0.85
C GLY A 121 -15.33 -2.94 -0.35
N ALA A 122 -14.20 -3.15 -1.04
CA ALA A 122 -12.94 -2.50 -0.67
C ALA A 122 -12.85 -1.07 -1.25
N THR A 123 -11.99 -0.23 -0.70
CA THR A 123 -11.67 1.06 -1.32
C THR A 123 -10.41 0.94 -2.18
N GLY A 124 -10.55 1.15 -3.50
CA GLY A 124 -9.47 0.93 -4.47
C GLY A 124 -9.00 2.19 -5.17
N TRP A 125 -7.67 2.31 -5.32
CA TRP A 125 -6.97 3.27 -6.18
C TRP A 125 -6.04 2.54 -7.14
N MET A 126 -5.37 3.30 -8.01
CA MET A 126 -4.38 2.77 -8.95
C MET A 126 -3.21 3.73 -9.15
N TRP A 127 -2.06 3.16 -9.48
CA TRP A 127 -0.98 3.87 -10.14
C TRP A 127 -1.14 3.66 -11.65
N THR A 128 -1.23 4.75 -12.42
CA THR A 128 -1.17 4.62 -13.88
C THR A 128 0.24 4.25 -14.33
N SER A 129 0.39 3.71 -15.55
CA SER A 129 1.65 3.20 -16.09
C SER A 129 2.11 1.86 -15.48
N ASN A 130 3.35 1.49 -15.77
CA ASN A 130 3.95 0.19 -15.50
C ASN A 130 5.47 0.33 -15.28
N TYR A 131 6.30 -0.61 -15.77
CA TYR A 131 7.77 -0.55 -15.63
C TYR A 131 8.46 0.39 -16.62
N ARG A 132 7.75 0.87 -17.65
CA ARG A 132 8.32 1.59 -18.79
C ARG A 132 8.47 3.09 -18.56
N TYR A 133 9.40 3.66 -19.30
CA TYR A 133 9.47 5.07 -19.64
C TYR A 133 9.49 5.22 -21.18
N PRO A 134 8.76 6.15 -21.81
CA PRO A 134 7.74 7.02 -21.20
C PRO A 134 6.58 6.25 -20.55
N PRO A 135 5.87 6.87 -19.55
CA PRO A 135 4.72 6.24 -18.92
C PRO A 135 3.62 5.86 -19.90
N THR A 136 3.05 4.67 -19.72
CA THR A 136 1.84 4.25 -20.44
C THR A 136 0.62 4.67 -19.63
N THR A 137 -0.31 5.41 -20.23
CA THR A 137 -1.46 6.00 -19.54
C THR A 137 -2.76 5.65 -20.26
N VAL A 138 -3.88 5.72 -19.56
CA VAL A 138 -5.22 5.44 -20.14
C VAL A 138 -5.60 6.47 -21.20
N THR A 139 -5.29 7.75 -20.94
CA THR A 139 -5.68 8.87 -21.82
C THR A 139 -4.58 9.34 -22.77
N GLY A 140 -3.39 8.74 -22.71
CA GLY A 140 -2.20 9.16 -23.44
C GLY A 140 -1.40 10.30 -22.78
N ASP A 141 -1.83 10.78 -21.60
CA ASP A 141 -1.19 11.87 -20.87
C ASP A 141 -1.34 11.68 -19.35
N VAL A 142 -0.23 11.83 -18.58
CA VAL A 142 -0.21 11.63 -17.12
C VAL A 142 -1.15 12.61 -16.41
N ARG A 143 -1.09 13.91 -16.75
CA ARG A 143 -1.90 14.94 -16.08
C ARG A 143 -3.38 14.72 -16.37
N LYS A 144 -3.70 14.22 -17.57
CA LYS A 144 -5.08 13.93 -17.96
C LYS A 144 -5.61 12.68 -17.25
N ASP A 145 -4.78 11.64 -17.06
CA ASP A 145 -5.17 10.50 -16.22
C ASP A 145 -5.50 10.97 -14.80
N LEU A 146 -4.62 11.77 -14.18
CA LEU A 146 -4.83 12.31 -12.84
C LEU A 146 -6.09 13.17 -12.72
N LEU A 147 -6.40 13.94 -13.77
CA LEU A 147 -7.59 14.81 -13.79
C LEU A 147 -8.89 14.05 -14.00
N THR A 148 -8.87 12.99 -14.81
CA THR A 148 -10.11 12.35 -15.31
C THR A 148 -10.42 11.01 -14.67
N ILE A 149 -9.46 10.42 -13.96
CA ILE A 149 -9.60 9.12 -13.28
C ILE A 149 -9.46 9.35 -11.77
N PRO A 150 -10.58 9.48 -11.03
CA PRO A 150 -10.56 9.78 -9.59
C PRO A 150 -9.75 8.78 -8.74
N GLU A 151 -9.65 7.54 -9.21
CA GLU A 151 -8.90 6.48 -8.55
C GLU A 151 -7.38 6.58 -8.78
N CYS A 152 -6.91 7.43 -9.70
CA CYS A 152 -5.49 7.54 -10.05
C CYS A 152 -4.73 8.43 -9.04
N LEU A 153 -3.80 7.83 -8.27
CA LEU A 153 -2.98 8.55 -7.28
C LEU A 153 -1.65 9.08 -7.86
N GLY A 154 -1.25 8.61 -9.02
CA GLY A 154 0.05 8.96 -9.60
C GLY A 154 0.50 7.97 -10.66
N VAL A 155 1.80 7.98 -10.92
CA VAL A 155 2.45 7.18 -11.97
C VAL A 155 3.34 6.12 -11.36
N LYS A 156 3.36 4.91 -11.91
CA LYS A 156 4.36 3.88 -11.63
C LYS A 156 5.41 3.84 -12.74
N ILE A 157 6.69 3.71 -12.35
CA ILE A 157 7.79 3.30 -13.22
C ILE A 157 8.69 2.31 -12.49
N ALA A 158 9.69 1.74 -13.18
CA ALA A 158 10.75 0.95 -12.55
C ALA A 158 12.11 1.63 -12.76
N MET A 159 13.00 1.49 -11.76
CA MET A 159 14.39 1.96 -11.82
C MET A 159 15.35 0.94 -11.21
N GLY A 160 16.54 0.83 -11.77
CA GLY A 160 17.57 -0.07 -11.25
C GLY A 160 17.26 -1.56 -11.39
N ASP A 161 16.29 -1.92 -12.21
CA ASP A 161 15.83 -3.28 -12.48
C ASP A 161 16.11 -3.66 -13.95
N HIS A 162 16.45 -4.91 -14.21
CA HIS A 162 16.72 -5.39 -15.59
C HIS A 162 15.50 -5.26 -16.53
N ARG A 163 14.31 -5.05 -16.00
CA ARG A 163 13.03 -4.85 -16.73
C ARG A 163 12.68 -3.38 -16.94
N CYS A 164 13.45 -2.45 -16.38
CA CYS A 164 13.16 -1.02 -16.48
C CYS A 164 13.67 -0.45 -17.81
N SER A 165 13.18 0.74 -18.17
CA SER A 165 13.65 1.50 -19.34
C SER A 165 14.91 2.32 -19.08
N PHE A 166 15.52 2.22 -17.89
CA PHE A 166 16.69 3.00 -17.46
C PHE A 166 16.54 4.50 -17.68
N PRO A 167 15.45 5.13 -17.14
CA PRO A 167 15.23 6.54 -17.34
C PRO A 167 16.36 7.38 -16.73
N THR A 168 16.76 8.43 -17.42
CA THR A 168 17.72 9.42 -16.93
C THR A 168 17.08 10.27 -15.82
N THR A 169 17.91 10.95 -15.01
CA THR A 169 17.41 11.88 -13.97
C THR A 169 16.47 12.96 -14.54
N GLN A 170 16.76 13.47 -15.75
CA GLN A 170 15.90 14.47 -16.40
C GLN A 170 14.53 13.90 -16.78
N GLU A 171 14.48 12.65 -17.21
CA GLU A 171 13.24 11.96 -17.54
C GLU A 171 12.42 11.68 -16.28
N VAL A 172 13.05 11.24 -15.19
CA VAL A 172 12.41 11.10 -13.87
C VAL A 172 11.84 12.43 -13.41
N LEU A 173 12.61 13.53 -13.54
CA LEU A 173 12.16 14.88 -13.18
C LEU A 173 10.92 15.31 -13.98
N ARG A 174 10.83 14.97 -15.27
CA ARG A 174 9.66 15.27 -16.11
C ARG A 174 8.41 14.52 -15.61
N VAL A 175 8.53 13.23 -15.30
CA VAL A 175 7.40 12.45 -14.75
C VAL A 175 6.97 13.01 -13.40
N LEU A 176 7.92 13.34 -12.51
CA LEU A 176 7.63 14.00 -11.23
C LEU A 176 6.94 15.35 -11.41
N SER A 177 7.36 16.13 -12.43
CA SER A 177 6.69 17.39 -12.77
C SER A 177 5.26 17.17 -13.22
N ASP A 178 5.00 16.13 -14.04
CA ASP A 178 3.65 15.80 -14.49
C ASP A 178 2.76 15.34 -13.33
N CYS A 179 3.29 14.52 -12.42
CA CYS A 179 2.59 14.17 -11.18
C CYS A 179 2.25 15.41 -10.35
N ARG A 180 3.25 16.26 -10.08
CA ARG A 180 3.07 17.47 -9.27
C ARG A 180 2.05 18.42 -9.86
N VAL A 181 2.17 18.73 -11.16
CA VAL A 181 1.26 19.67 -11.84
C VAL A 181 -0.13 19.07 -11.99
N GLY A 182 -0.24 17.77 -12.34
CA GLY A 182 -1.51 17.07 -12.39
C GLY A 182 -2.23 17.13 -11.05
N GLY A 183 -1.54 16.80 -9.95
CA GLY A 183 -2.07 16.89 -8.59
C GLY A 183 -2.53 18.31 -8.21
N MET A 184 -1.75 19.35 -8.56
CA MET A 184 -2.15 20.76 -8.34
C MET A 184 -3.45 21.10 -9.06
N ILE A 185 -3.63 20.64 -10.31
CA ILE A 185 -4.84 20.87 -11.09
C ILE A 185 -6.03 20.13 -10.50
N CYS A 186 -5.82 18.93 -9.99
CA CYS A 186 -6.88 18.08 -9.38
C CYS A 186 -7.22 18.48 -7.95
N GLY A 187 -6.41 19.32 -7.29
CA GLY A 187 -6.60 19.72 -5.90
C GLY A 187 -6.14 18.68 -4.87
N HIS A 188 -5.31 17.72 -5.26
CA HIS A 188 -4.70 16.74 -4.36
C HIS A 188 -3.24 16.46 -4.72
N ASP A 189 -2.46 15.92 -3.78
CA ASP A 189 -1.10 15.47 -4.09
C ASP A 189 -1.11 14.23 -4.99
N SER A 190 -0.14 14.15 -5.89
CA SER A 190 0.11 12.98 -6.75
C SER A 190 1.57 12.59 -6.72
N TYR A 191 1.85 11.33 -7.01
CA TYR A 191 3.12 10.71 -6.69
C TYR A 191 3.71 9.94 -7.85
N LEU A 192 5.04 9.81 -7.84
CA LEU A 192 5.78 8.86 -8.64
C LEU A 192 6.10 7.65 -7.77
N HIS A 193 5.41 6.54 -8.00
CA HIS A 193 5.66 5.25 -7.35
C HIS A 193 6.72 4.48 -8.14
N VAL A 194 7.82 4.09 -7.48
CA VAL A 194 8.97 3.53 -8.18
C VAL A 194 9.30 2.14 -7.68
N HIS A 195 9.12 1.14 -8.56
CA HIS A 195 9.67 -0.20 -8.36
C HIS A 195 11.20 -0.13 -8.43
N LEU A 196 11.86 -0.52 -7.34
CA LEU A 196 13.32 -0.59 -7.28
C LEU A 196 13.83 -2.00 -7.55
N GLY A 197 14.84 -2.11 -8.40
CA GLY A 197 15.67 -3.30 -8.54
C GLY A 197 16.89 -3.25 -7.65
N ASP A 198 17.89 -4.07 -7.99
CA ASP A 198 19.10 -4.25 -7.18
C ASP A 198 20.19 -3.19 -7.44
N LEU A 199 20.08 -2.43 -8.53
CA LEU A 199 21.07 -1.39 -8.86
C LEU A 199 20.81 -0.12 -8.05
N PRO A 200 21.82 0.44 -7.32
CA PRO A 200 21.65 1.57 -6.40
C PRO A 200 21.65 2.93 -7.12
N ILE A 201 21.01 3.02 -8.27
CA ILE A 201 20.99 4.24 -9.13
C ILE A 201 19.79 5.16 -8.90
N ALA A 202 18.73 4.67 -8.24
CA ALA A 202 17.47 5.40 -8.13
C ALA A 202 17.55 6.55 -7.11
N PHE A 203 18.02 6.32 -5.90
CA PHE A 203 18.10 7.34 -4.85
C PHE A 203 19.01 8.52 -5.20
N PRO A 204 20.22 8.33 -5.82
CA PRO A 204 20.99 9.45 -6.35
C PRO A 204 20.20 10.31 -7.34
N ALA A 205 19.45 9.69 -8.26
CA ALA A 205 18.60 10.41 -9.22
C ALA A 205 17.45 11.17 -8.51
N PHE A 206 16.81 10.56 -7.51
CA PHE A 206 15.76 11.22 -6.72
C PHE A 206 16.31 12.45 -5.98
N MET A 207 17.44 12.31 -5.32
CA MET A 207 18.05 13.42 -4.58
C MET A 207 18.52 14.55 -5.51
N GLU A 208 18.92 14.23 -6.73
CA GLU A 208 19.23 15.24 -7.72
C GLU A 208 17.95 15.97 -8.17
N CYS A 209 16.83 15.27 -8.39
CA CYS A 209 15.53 15.91 -8.65
C CYS A 209 15.12 16.84 -7.49
N VAL A 210 15.36 16.42 -6.24
CA VAL A 210 15.08 17.25 -5.06
C VAL A 210 15.95 18.52 -5.05
N LYS A 211 17.24 18.42 -5.36
CA LYS A 211 18.13 19.60 -5.51
C LYS A 211 17.67 20.55 -6.60
N MET A 212 17.05 20.03 -7.67
CA MET A 212 16.45 20.83 -8.74
C MET A 212 15.10 21.46 -8.34
N GLY A 213 14.64 21.31 -7.08
CA GLY A 213 13.43 21.94 -6.55
C GLY A 213 12.18 21.04 -6.56
N MET A 214 12.30 19.73 -6.85
CA MET A 214 11.18 18.80 -6.75
C MET A 214 10.96 18.44 -5.26
N PRO A 215 9.75 18.66 -4.71
CA PRO A 215 9.49 18.25 -3.32
C PRO A 215 9.60 16.74 -3.15
N ILE A 216 10.37 16.30 -2.15
CA ILE A 216 10.65 14.89 -1.86
C ILE A 216 9.37 14.09 -1.62
N LYS A 217 8.31 14.74 -1.15
CA LYS A 217 7.00 14.13 -0.87
C LYS A 217 6.32 13.51 -2.09
N HIS A 218 6.74 13.82 -3.30
CA HIS A 218 6.15 13.24 -4.51
C HIS A 218 6.80 11.92 -4.94
N ILE A 219 7.83 11.44 -4.23
CA ILE A 219 8.60 10.24 -4.58
C ILE A 219 8.25 9.11 -3.63
N ARG A 220 7.86 7.94 -4.16
CA ARG A 220 7.40 6.75 -3.41
C ARG A 220 8.13 5.49 -3.89
N PRO A 221 9.40 5.27 -3.47
CA PRO A 221 10.13 4.06 -3.81
C PRO A 221 9.60 2.86 -3.01
N THR A 222 9.46 1.71 -3.69
CA THR A 222 9.09 0.43 -3.08
C THR A 222 10.16 -0.64 -3.31
N HIS A 223 10.07 -1.76 -2.60
CA HIS A 223 11.00 -2.89 -2.63
C HIS A 223 12.41 -2.55 -2.12
N VAL A 224 12.52 -1.57 -1.21
CA VAL A 224 13.82 -1.03 -0.77
C VAL A 224 14.69 -2.05 0.01
N GLY A 225 14.09 -3.12 0.54
CA GLY A 225 14.79 -4.11 1.37
C GLY A 225 15.52 -5.22 0.60
N ARG A 226 15.52 -5.20 -0.74
CA ARG A 226 16.08 -6.30 -1.54
C ARG A 226 17.61 -6.31 -1.60
N HIS A 227 18.24 -5.14 -1.52
CA HIS A 227 19.70 -4.99 -1.65
C HIS A 227 20.26 -4.07 -0.57
N PRO A 228 21.43 -4.41 0.09
CA PRO A 228 21.97 -3.64 1.21
C PRO A 228 22.24 -2.16 0.88
N GLU A 229 22.83 -1.89 -0.27
CA GLU A 229 23.20 -0.52 -0.67
C GLU A 229 21.94 0.32 -0.97
N VAL A 230 20.93 -0.27 -1.62
CA VAL A 230 19.63 0.38 -1.88
C VAL A 230 18.94 0.68 -0.56
N PHE A 231 18.99 -0.22 0.41
CA PHE A 231 18.38 -0.03 1.73
C PHE A 231 19.06 1.08 2.55
N ALA A 232 20.39 1.13 2.54
CA ALA A 232 21.13 2.21 3.21
C ALA A 232 20.77 3.58 2.60
N GLN A 233 20.65 3.68 1.28
CA GLN A 233 20.21 4.89 0.59
C GLN A 233 18.75 5.22 0.94
N ALA A 234 17.87 4.22 1.07
CA ALA A 234 16.47 4.38 1.47
C ALA A 234 16.36 4.97 2.89
N ILE A 235 17.15 4.48 3.84
CA ILE A 235 17.21 5.03 5.20
C ILE A 235 17.64 6.51 5.17
N ALA A 236 18.68 6.84 4.40
CA ALA A 236 19.12 8.23 4.24
C ALA A 236 18.01 9.11 3.61
N PHE A 237 17.25 8.57 2.68
CA PHE A 237 16.11 9.23 2.06
C PHE A 237 14.98 9.53 3.05
N THR A 238 14.69 8.62 4.00
CA THR A 238 13.70 8.89 5.06
C THR A 238 14.13 10.02 5.98
N LYS A 239 15.43 10.06 6.34
CA LYS A 239 16.01 11.16 7.16
C LYS A 239 15.93 12.52 6.47
N ALA A 240 15.88 12.54 5.13
CA ALA A 240 15.64 13.74 4.33
C ALA A 240 14.14 14.10 4.20
N GLY A 241 13.23 13.32 4.81
CA GLY A 241 11.78 13.55 4.81
C GLY A 241 11.00 12.75 3.76
N GLY A 242 11.65 11.86 3.00
CA GLY A 242 11.00 10.96 2.06
C GLY A 242 10.27 9.81 2.74
N TYR A 243 9.40 9.13 2.01
CA TYR A 243 8.76 7.87 2.41
C TYR A 243 9.39 6.72 1.65
N ILE A 244 9.53 5.58 2.30
CA ILE A 244 9.98 4.33 1.68
C ILE A 244 8.97 3.22 1.94
N ASP A 245 8.99 2.20 1.08
CA ASP A 245 8.11 1.06 1.19
C ASP A 245 8.90 -0.25 1.18
N ILE A 246 8.68 -1.07 2.21
CA ILE A 246 9.27 -2.40 2.37
C ILE A 246 8.23 -3.44 1.96
N THR A 247 8.60 -4.33 1.06
CA THR A 247 7.72 -5.41 0.60
C THR A 247 7.66 -6.54 1.62
N THR A 248 6.43 -6.95 1.96
CA THR A 248 6.20 -8.01 2.94
C THR A 248 6.29 -9.41 2.36
N SER A 249 5.94 -9.58 1.08
CA SER A 249 6.17 -10.85 0.37
C SER A 249 7.60 -10.94 -0.17
N GLY A 250 8.13 -12.16 -0.18
CA GLY A 250 9.51 -12.40 -0.64
C GLY A 250 10.55 -12.08 0.42
N GLY A 251 11.80 -12.15 0.01
CA GLY A 251 12.93 -11.93 0.92
C GLY A 251 13.44 -10.50 0.90
N ASN A 252 13.71 -9.97 2.05
CA ASN A 252 14.63 -8.87 2.23
C ASN A 252 16.02 -9.44 2.52
N TYR A 253 17.09 -8.74 2.21
CA TYR A 253 18.44 -9.26 2.43
C TYR A 253 18.77 -9.52 3.92
N MET A 254 18.06 -8.88 4.84
CA MET A 254 18.20 -9.05 6.29
C MET A 254 17.19 -10.03 6.91
N GLY A 255 16.37 -10.72 6.13
CA GLY A 255 15.37 -11.64 6.64
C GLY A 255 13.93 -11.23 6.29
N SER A 256 13.05 -11.06 7.28
CA SER A 256 11.67 -10.63 7.06
C SER A 256 11.55 -9.12 6.85
N ALA A 257 10.38 -8.67 6.38
CA ALA A 257 10.09 -7.23 6.31
C ALA A 257 10.03 -6.60 7.71
N ALA A 258 9.64 -7.36 8.73
CA ALA A 258 9.68 -6.92 10.13
C ALA A 258 11.12 -6.71 10.63
N ASP A 259 12.06 -7.59 10.24
CA ASP A 259 13.48 -7.39 10.54
C ASP A 259 14.02 -6.14 9.84
N ALA A 260 13.67 -5.95 8.56
CA ALA A 260 14.05 -4.76 7.80
C ALA A 260 13.52 -3.48 8.46
N PHE A 261 12.27 -3.50 8.93
CA PHE A 261 11.66 -2.35 9.62
C PHE A 261 12.41 -2.01 10.91
N VAL A 262 12.69 -3.02 11.76
CA VAL A 262 13.42 -2.82 13.02
C VAL A 262 14.82 -2.28 12.75
N MET A 263 15.55 -2.86 11.79
CA MET A 263 16.86 -2.38 11.37
C MET A 263 16.81 -0.92 10.89
N ALA A 264 15.81 -0.54 10.11
CA ALA A 264 15.65 0.84 9.65
C ALA A 264 15.48 1.81 10.84
N LEU A 265 14.69 1.42 11.86
CA LEU A 265 14.54 2.23 13.09
C LEU A 265 15.85 2.34 13.87
N GLU A 266 16.60 1.25 14.03
CA GLU A 266 17.91 1.22 14.70
C GLU A 266 18.93 2.11 13.98
N GLU A 267 18.88 2.16 12.66
CA GLU A 267 19.65 3.05 11.80
C GLU A 267 19.14 4.51 11.81
N GLY A 268 18.07 4.80 12.56
CA GLY A 268 17.52 6.14 12.78
C GLY A 268 16.56 6.64 11.71
N ALA A 269 15.93 5.75 10.95
CA ALA A 269 14.80 6.13 10.10
C ALA A 269 13.57 6.51 10.96
N PRO A 270 12.87 7.61 10.68
CA PRO A 270 11.64 7.94 11.39
C PRO A 270 10.54 6.88 11.12
N ILE A 271 9.88 6.43 12.18
CA ILE A 271 8.87 5.36 12.11
C ILE A 271 7.68 5.74 11.21
N ASP A 272 7.35 7.02 11.13
CA ASP A 272 6.26 7.56 10.31
C ASP A 272 6.64 7.79 8.84
N ARG A 273 7.79 7.26 8.40
CA ARG A 273 8.31 7.36 7.03
C ARG A 273 8.48 6.01 6.35
N ILE A 274 8.12 4.94 7.02
CA ILE A 274 8.25 3.58 6.50
C ILE A 274 6.86 2.98 6.36
N THR A 275 6.57 2.42 5.19
CA THR A 275 5.31 1.73 4.86
C THR A 275 5.59 0.28 4.48
N PHE A 276 4.56 -0.54 4.55
CA PHE A 276 4.56 -1.91 4.03
C PHE A 276 3.60 -2.04 2.85
N SER A 277 3.96 -2.90 1.90
CA SER A 277 3.05 -3.40 0.88
C SER A 277 3.33 -4.87 0.57
N SER A 278 2.32 -5.60 0.13
CA SER A 278 2.46 -7.05 -0.09
C SER A 278 3.16 -7.40 -1.39
N ASP A 279 3.14 -6.53 -2.40
CA ASP A 279 3.40 -6.92 -3.79
C ASP A 279 2.47 -8.07 -4.24
N GLY A 280 1.27 -8.14 -3.64
CA GLY A 280 0.32 -9.23 -3.81
C GLY A 280 0.02 -9.50 -5.27
N HIS A 281 -0.06 -10.78 -5.66
CA HIS A 281 -0.16 -11.25 -7.05
C HIS A 281 1.00 -10.79 -7.96
N GLY A 282 2.06 -10.21 -7.39
CA GLY A 282 3.36 -10.08 -8.05
C GLY A 282 4.00 -11.44 -8.26
N SER A 283 4.77 -11.59 -9.31
CA SER A 283 5.44 -12.84 -9.64
C SER A 283 6.90 -12.82 -9.18
N MET A 284 7.31 -13.88 -8.50
CA MET A 284 8.71 -14.12 -8.14
C MET A 284 9.20 -15.40 -8.83
N PRO A 285 9.80 -15.29 -10.02
CA PRO A 285 10.39 -16.44 -10.70
C PRO A 285 11.59 -16.98 -9.89
N ARG A 286 11.69 -18.29 -9.80
CA ARG A 286 12.85 -18.98 -9.22
C ARG A 286 13.71 -19.54 -10.33
N PHE A 287 15.01 -19.27 -10.23
CA PHE A 287 16.00 -19.74 -11.22
C PHE A 287 16.94 -20.77 -10.58
N ASP A 288 17.43 -21.70 -11.38
CA ASP A 288 18.50 -22.60 -10.99
C ASP A 288 19.89 -21.92 -11.10
N LYS A 289 20.94 -22.69 -10.78
CA LYS A 289 22.34 -22.23 -10.84
C LYS A 289 22.82 -21.83 -12.24
N ASN A 290 22.10 -22.23 -13.31
CA ASN A 290 22.42 -21.92 -14.70
C ASN A 290 21.61 -20.73 -15.23
N GLY A 291 20.72 -20.16 -14.39
CA GLY A 291 19.78 -19.09 -14.78
C GLY A 291 18.51 -19.59 -15.47
N GLU A 292 18.27 -20.90 -15.50
CA GLU A 292 17.04 -21.48 -16.02
C GLU A 292 15.92 -21.37 -14.98
N MET A 293 14.75 -20.91 -15.41
CA MET A 293 13.59 -20.75 -14.54
C MET A 293 13.03 -22.12 -14.14
N ILE A 294 13.05 -22.42 -12.84
CA ILE A 294 12.60 -23.70 -12.27
C ILE A 294 11.24 -23.62 -11.57
N GLY A 295 10.65 -22.43 -11.50
CA GLY A 295 9.34 -22.26 -10.88
C GLY A 295 8.95 -20.80 -10.69
N LEU A 296 7.69 -20.60 -10.29
CA LEU A 296 7.11 -19.32 -9.99
C LEU A 296 6.50 -19.35 -8.61
N THR A 297 6.80 -18.35 -7.79
CA THR A 297 6.07 -18.05 -6.55
C THR A 297 5.24 -16.80 -6.78
N VAL A 298 4.01 -16.78 -6.27
CA VAL A 298 3.11 -15.63 -6.34
C VAL A 298 3.07 -14.99 -4.95
N CYS A 299 3.30 -13.69 -4.89
CA CYS A 299 3.18 -12.91 -3.65
C CYS A 299 1.74 -12.92 -3.15
N LYS A 300 1.54 -12.91 -1.83
CA LYS A 300 0.22 -12.99 -1.21
C LYS A 300 -0.12 -11.70 -0.48
N VAL A 301 -1.33 -11.18 -0.66
CA VAL A 301 -1.82 -10.01 0.08
C VAL A 301 -1.87 -10.27 1.59
N SER A 302 -2.11 -11.53 2.01
CA SER A 302 -2.10 -11.94 3.41
C SER A 302 -0.72 -11.86 4.10
N ASP A 303 0.36 -11.61 3.35
CA ASP A 303 1.69 -11.45 3.95
C ASP A 303 1.80 -10.13 4.73
N ASN A 304 0.99 -9.11 4.42
CA ASN A 304 0.88 -7.90 5.25
C ASN A 304 0.41 -8.22 6.66
N LEU A 305 -0.62 -9.07 6.79
CA LEU A 305 -1.13 -9.49 8.10
C LEU A 305 -0.11 -10.31 8.88
N LYS A 306 0.64 -11.20 8.22
CA LYS A 306 1.72 -11.96 8.87
C LYS A 306 2.84 -11.04 9.36
N MET A 307 3.18 -10.02 8.58
CA MET A 307 4.18 -9.04 8.99
C MET A 307 3.68 -8.14 10.13
N LEU A 308 2.39 -7.81 10.17
CA LEU A 308 1.78 -7.17 11.33
C LEU A 308 1.96 -8.01 12.60
N GLN A 309 1.63 -9.31 12.53
CA GLN A 309 1.78 -10.25 13.65
C GLN A 309 3.24 -10.38 14.12
N GLU A 310 4.17 -10.53 13.17
CA GLU A 310 5.59 -10.62 13.47
C GLU A 310 6.14 -9.32 14.08
N LEU A 311 5.81 -8.18 13.47
CA LEU A 311 6.27 -6.88 13.93
C LEU A 311 5.66 -6.51 15.29
N ALA A 312 4.39 -6.85 15.55
CA ALA A 312 3.75 -6.65 16.84
C ALA A 312 4.48 -7.39 17.97
N GLY A 313 4.99 -8.59 17.70
CA GLY A 313 5.83 -9.34 18.65
C GLY A 313 7.19 -8.68 18.93
N LYS A 314 7.69 -7.85 18.03
CA LYS A 314 9.00 -7.18 18.16
C LYS A 314 8.89 -5.79 18.82
N ILE A 315 7.89 -4.99 18.45
CA ILE A 315 7.81 -3.56 18.84
C ILE A 315 6.46 -3.14 19.42
N GLY A 316 5.53 -4.08 19.62
CA GLY A 316 4.16 -3.83 20.11
C GLY A 316 3.19 -3.47 18.98
N LEU A 317 1.89 -3.78 19.21
CA LEU A 317 0.85 -3.67 18.17
C LEU A 317 0.64 -2.23 17.69
N GLU A 318 0.63 -1.24 18.57
CA GLU A 318 0.44 0.18 18.21
C GLU A 318 1.42 0.65 17.13
N LYS A 319 2.71 0.32 17.32
CA LYS A 319 3.77 0.68 16.37
C LYS A 319 3.73 -0.19 15.11
N ALA A 320 3.37 -1.47 15.25
CA ALA A 320 3.29 -2.40 14.14
C ALA A 320 2.15 -2.07 13.17
N LEU A 321 1.07 -1.45 13.65
CA LEU A 321 -0.04 -0.98 12.81
C LEU A 321 0.36 0.19 11.90
N LEU A 322 1.30 1.04 12.32
CA LEU A 322 1.63 2.28 11.59
C LEU A 322 1.96 2.06 10.11
N PRO A 323 2.89 1.17 9.74
CA PRO A 323 3.30 0.99 8.33
C PRO A 323 2.22 0.40 7.43
N LEU A 324 1.11 -0.10 7.99
CA LEU A 324 0.00 -0.73 7.28
C LEU A 324 -1.31 0.06 7.35
N THR A 325 -1.33 1.18 8.08
CA THR A 325 -2.53 1.99 8.32
C THR A 325 -2.22 3.49 8.17
N ARG A 326 -2.06 4.22 9.28
CA ARG A 326 -1.90 5.69 9.32
C ARG A 326 -0.72 6.20 8.50
N THR A 327 0.41 5.51 8.48
CA THR A 327 1.58 5.98 7.72
C THR A 327 1.29 5.96 6.21
N ILE A 328 0.66 4.89 5.69
CA ILE A 328 0.26 4.83 4.27
C ILE A 328 -0.78 5.91 3.97
N ALA A 329 -1.83 6.01 4.80
CA ALA A 329 -2.88 7.00 4.62
C ALA A 329 -2.30 8.44 4.58
N THR A 330 -1.37 8.75 5.48
CA THR A 330 -0.66 10.04 5.49
C THR A 330 0.21 10.23 4.26
N ALA A 331 0.99 9.19 3.90
CA ALA A 331 1.89 9.24 2.75
C ALA A 331 1.14 9.48 1.43
N LEU A 332 -0.07 8.96 1.28
CA LEU A 332 -0.90 9.05 0.08
C LEU A 332 -2.02 10.10 0.18
N CYS A 333 -2.05 10.90 1.28
CA CYS A 333 -3.10 11.89 1.54
C CYS A 333 -4.53 11.32 1.54
N LEU A 334 -4.71 10.08 2.01
CA LEU A 334 -6.00 9.42 2.14
C LEU A 334 -6.68 9.85 3.47
N GLY A 335 -7.14 11.08 3.53
CA GLY A 335 -7.53 11.74 4.77
C GLY A 335 -8.64 11.08 5.60
N ASN A 336 -9.40 10.14 5.03
CA ASN A 336 -10.46 9.40 5.73
C ASN A 336 -10.04 7.99 6.18
N LYS A 337 -8.81 7.56 5.89
CA LYS A 337 -8.33 6.18 6.07
C LYS A 337 -7.25 6.07 7.16
N GLY A 338 -6.99 4.84 7.61
CA GLY A 338 -5.85 4.49 8.45
C GLY A 338 -5.98 4.80 9.93
N VAL A 339 -7.13 5.30 10.39
CA VAL A 339 -7.44 5.60 11.80
C VAL A 339 -8.91 5.30 12.10
N ILE A 340 -9.22 5.02 13.38
CA ILE A 340 -10.61 4.87 13.88
C ILE A 340 -10.96 6.10 14.70
N GLU A 341 -11.63 7.06 14.07
CA GLU A 341 -12.05 8.34 14.67
C GLU A 341 -13.39 8.79 14.05
N ALA A 342 -14.16 9.57 14.77
CA ALA A 342 -15.41 10.15 14.26
C ALA A 342 -15.16 10.95 12.96
N GLY A 343 -16.02 10.74 11.96
CA GLY A 343 -15.94 11.36 10.64
C GLY A 343 -15.08 10.59 9.63
N LYS A 344 -14.30 9.59 10.05
CA LYS A 344 -13.52 8.73 9.17
C LYS A 344 -14.37 7.60 8.58
N ASP A 345 -13.79 6.88 7.61
CA ASP A 345 -14.43 5.70 7.04
C ASP A 345 -14.45 4.55 8.05
N ALA A 346 -15.50 3.74 8.01
CA ALA A 346 -15.71 2.64 8.94
C ALA A 346 -14.95 1.37 8.52
N ASP A 347 -13.66 1.53 8.23
CA ASP A 347 -12.75 0.42 7.90
C ASP A 347 -12.25 -0.22 9.20
N LEU A 348 -12.87 -1.31 9.63
CA LEU A 348 -12.58 -1.96 10.90
C LEU A 348 -12.10 -3.40 10.68
N LEU A 349 -10.92 -3.73 11.19
CA LEU A 349 -10.41 -5.10 11.28
C LEU A 349 -10.56 -5.58 12.73
N VAL A 350 -11.41 -6.60 12.92
CA VAL A 350 -11.62 -7.25 14.22
C VAL A 350 -10.78 -8.52 14.27
N MET A 351 -9.97 -8.67 15.30
CA MET A 351 -9.04 -9.79 15.48
C MET A 351 -9.17 -10.42 16.87
N ASP A 352 -8.77 -11.68 16.96
CA ASP A 352 -8.57 -12.35 18.23
C ASP A 352 -7.25 -11.90 18.92
N LYS A 353 -6.94 -12.46 20.09
CA LYS A 353 -5.72 -12.15 20.87
C LYS A 353 -4.42 -12.57 20.17
N ASP A 354 -4.51 -13.48 19.22
CA ASP A 354 -3.38 -13.94 18.38
C ASP A 354 -3.27 -13.14 17.09
N LEU A 355 -4.03 -12.03 16.98
CA LEU A 355 -4.13 -11.17 15.80
C LEU A 355 -4.61 -11.92 14.54
N LYS A 356 -5.47 -12.91 14.69
CA LYS A 356 -6.13 -13.58 13.58
C LYS A 356 -7.44 -12.85 13.25
N PRO A 357 -7.72 -12.55 11.97
CA PRO A 357 -8.96 -11.89 11.59
C PRO A 357 -10.20 -12.70 12.00
N LEU A 358 -11.15 -12.02 12.59
CA LEU A 358 -12.49 -12.55 12.91
C LEU A 358 -13.54 -11.93 11.97
N HIS A 359 -13.49 -10.62 11.81
CA HIS A 359 -14.40 -9.85 10.93
C HIS A 359 -13.67 -8.69 10.28
N LEU A 360 -14.16 -8.29 9.12
CA LEU A 360 -13.75 -7.09 8.39
C LEU A 360 -15.02 -6.29 8.03
N PHE A 361 -15.04 -5.01 8.36
CA PHE A 361 -16.15 -4.10 8.10
C PHE A 361 -15.68 -2.90 7.29
#